data_0e1df4a008f3d713dfa99b3366ca54f7
#
_entry.id   0e1df4a008f3d713dfa99b3366ca54f7
#
_cell.length_a   1.000
_cell.length_b   1.000
_cell.length_c   1.000
_cell.angle_alpha   90.00
_cell.angle_beta   90.00
_cell.angle_gamma   90.00
#
_symmetry.space_group_name_H-M   'P 1'
#
loop_
_entity.id
_entity.type
_entity.pdbx_description
1 polymer ?
#
loop_
_entity_poly.entity_id
_entity_poly.type
_entity_poly.pdbx_seq_one_letter_code
_entity_poly.pdbx_strand_id
1 'polypeptide(L)'
;SLSIDGASARSGNVTVRNIVGQPYGMLVGYKYARDEQGRVIHKNGIPQATDELQNLGNGVYKYTGGWSNTLRFRDFSLSFLIDYKAGASLFSGTNYSLYSEGLHKGTLLGRTVDNPGGSGFIGAGVMIDDNGKILGENNVAVNAQDYHKGIVNNNIAEEFVYNASFIKLRELSLGYTFPQSVLNKMKVVKGLSVSLVGRNLWTILKHTDNIDPESAYNNTNGQGLELNGYPATRNVGFNVNVKF
;
A
#
# COMPACT_ATOMS: atom_id res chain seq x y z
N SER A 1 15.48 25.18 -1.14
CA SER A 1 15.09 24.84 0.25
C SER A 1 16.14 23.90 0.83
N LEU A 2 16.48 24.08 2.10
CA LEU A 2 17.39 23.18 2.80
C LEU A 2 16.66 21.84 3.02
N SER A 3 17.27 20.74 2.58
CA SER A 3 16.72 19.40 2.74
C SER A 3 17.81 18.38 3.05
N ILE A 4 17.43 17.29 3.73
CA ILE A 4 18.30 16.15 4.03
C ILE A 4 17.61 14.91 3.47
N ASP A 5 18.31 14.19 2.59
CA ASP A 5 17.83 12.95 2.05
C ASP A 5 17.97 11.81 3.06
N GLY A 6 16.89 11.06 3.23
CA GLY A 6 16.85 9.81 3.97
C GLY A 6 17.08 8.61 3.06
N ALA A 7 16.23 7.57 3.19
CA ALA A 7 16.28 6.41 2.33
C ALA A 7 15.76 6.71 0.93
N SER A 8 16.36 6.08 -0.08
CA SER A 8 15.92 6.18 -1.48
C SER A 8 15.56 4.80 -2.02
N ALA A 9 14.46 4.74 -2.76
CA ALA A 9 14.14 3.62 -3.62
C ALA A 9 14.79 3.85 -5.00
N ARG A 10 15.65 2.94 -5.45
CA ARG A 10 16.21 3.00 -6.81
C ARG A 10 15.11 2.89 -7.87
N SER A 11 14.11 2.07 -7.60
CA SER A 11 12.90 1.97 -8.43
C SER A 11 12.14 3.30 -8.38
N GLY A 12 11.85 3.90 -9.54
CA GLY A 12 11.07 5.13 -9.65
C GLY A 12 11.73 6.40 -9.11
N ASN A 13 13.00 6.36 -8.71
CA ASN A 13 13.72 7.51 -8.16
C ASN A 13 13.00 8.21 -7.00
N VAL A 14 12.37 7.45 -6.10
CA VAL A 14 11.68 8.00 -4.93
C VAL A 14 12.62 8.09 -3.74
N THR A 15 12.67 9.26 -3.13
CA THR A 15 13.49 9.53 -1.94
C THR A 15 12.59 10.01 -0.80
N VAL A 16 12.84 9.49 0.41
CA VAL A 16 12.29 10.08 1.63
C VAL A 16 13.16 11.27 1.99
N ARG A 17 12.58 12.45 2.07
CA ARG A 17 13.30 13.70 2.26
C ARG A 17 12.74 14.50 3.43
N ASN A 18 13.63 15.05 4.24
CA ASN A 18 13.26 15.98 5.30
C ASN A 18 13.53 17.42 4.80
N ILE A 19 12.47 18.19 4.63
CA ILE A 19 12.48 19.52 4.03
C ILE A 19 12.09 20.52 5.10
N VAL A 20 12.87 21.60 5.26
CA VAL A 20 12.57 22.65 6.24
C VAL A 20 11.19 23.25 5.96
N GLY A 21 10.37 23.35 6.99
CA GLY A 21 9.00 23.84 6.91
C GLY A 21 7.96 22.82 6.41
N GLN A 22 8.36 21.59 6.13
CA GLN A 22 7.47 20.48 5.75
C GLN A 22 7.40 19.42 6.87
N PRO A 23 6.37 18.59 6.89
CA PRO A 23 6.32 17.44 7.78
C PRO A 23 7.51 16.49 7.59
N TYR A 24 7.91 15.79 8.64
CA TYR A 24 8.94 14.75 8.58
C TYR A 24 8.55 13.62 7.63
N GLY A 25 9.49 13.11 6.82
CA GLY A 25 9.30 11.93 6.00
C GLY A 25 8.51 12.18 4.71
N MET A 26 8.79 13.29 4.01
CA MET A 26 8.19 13.58 2.70
C MET A 26 8.70 12.61 1.64
N LEU A 27 7.80 12.01 0.87
CA LEU A 27 8.12 11.25 -0.33
C LEU A 27 8.28 12.21 -1.50
N VAL A 28 9.42 12.15 -2.17
CA VAL A 28 9.75 13.03 -3.30
C VAL A 28 10.13 12.17 -4.50
N GLY A 29 9.57 12.47 -5.66
CA GLY A 29 9.79 11.77 -6.91
C GLY A 29 9.14 12.50 -8.08
N TYR A 30 9.18 11.89 -9.26
CA TYR A 30 8.55 12.48 -10.45
C TYR A 30 7.05 12.19 -10.50
N LYS A 31 6.29 13.18 -10.95
CA LYS A 31 4.86 13.07 -11.28
C LYS A 31 4.65 12.99 -12.78
N TYR A 32 3.43 12.72 -13.19
CA TYR A 32 3.02 12.99 -14.55
C TYR A 32 3.18 14.49 -14.84
N ALA A 33 3.83 14.83 -15.95
CA ALA A 33 3.76 16.19 -16.50
C ALA A 33 2.32 16.48 -16.91
N ARG A 34 1.81 17.64 -16.51
CA ARG A 34 0.45 18.09 -16.81
C ARG A 34 0.47 19.51 -17.35
N ASP A 35 -0.51 19.79 -18.21
CA ASP A 35 -0.75 21.15 -18.66
C ASP A 35 -1.49 21.99 -17.59
N GLU A 36 -1.79 23.25 -17.91
CA GLU A 36 -2.51 24.18 -17.02
C GLU A 36 -3.91 23.70 -16.64
N GLN A 37 -4.53 22.83 -17.44
CA GLN A 37 -5.84 22.22 -17.19
C GLN A 37 -5.73 20.89 -16.40
N GLY A 38 -4.52 20.46 -16.03
CA GLY A 38 -4.26 19.22 -15.30
C GLY A 38 -4.26 17.95 -16.15
N ARG A 39 -4.31 18.06 -17.49
CA ARG A 39 -4.29 16.91 -18.40
C ARG A 39 -2.86 16.39 -18.55
N VAL A 40 -2.70 15.06 -18.58
CA VAL A 40 -1.39 14.42 -18.73
C VAL A 40 -0.79 14.75 -20.10
N ILE A 41 0.48 15.13 -20.11
CA ILE A 41 1.24 15.43 -21.31
C ILE A 41 1.87 14.14 -21.86
N HIS A 42 1.66 13.91 -23.17
CA HIS A 42 2.24 12.78 -23.91
C HIS A 42 3.18 13.29 -24.99
N LYS A 43 4.30 12.59 -25.17
CA LYS A 43 5.17 12.74 -26.33
C LYS A 43 5.21 11.42 -27.09
N ASN A 44 4.88 11.43 -28.37
CA ASN A 44 4.75 10.21 -29.19
C ASN A 44 3.84 9.15 -28.55
N GLY A 45 2.75 9.57 -27.88
CA GLY A 45 1.79 8.70 -27.20
C GLY A 45 2.24 8.18 -25.83
N ILE A 46 3.45 8.49 -25.37
CA ILE A 46 4.00 8.06 -24.08
C ILE A 46 3.91 9.19 -23.06
N PRO A 47 3.39 8.93 -21.84
CA PRO A 47 3.28 9.96 -20.81
C PRO A 47 4.64 10.48 -20.36
N GLN A 48 4.74 11.77 -20.13
CA GLN A 48 5.96 12.46 -19.71
C GLN A 48 5.96 12.69 -18.20
N ALA A 49 7.15 12.69 -17.61
CA ALA A 49 7.38 13.06 -16.21
C ALA A 49 7.60 14.57 -16.09
N THR A 50 7.42 15.09 -14.88
CA THR A 50 7.86 16.45 -14.53
C THR A 50 9.37 16.58 -14.65
N ASP A 51 9.86 17.78 -14.99
CA ASP A 51 11.31 18.03 -15.10
C ASP A 51 12.02 18.01 -13.74
N GLU A 52 11.28 18.35 -12.68
CA GLU A 52 11.81 18.39 -11.32
C GLU A 52 11.07 17.41 -10.40
N LEU A 53 11.77 16.98 -9.35
CA LEU A 53 11.20 16.15 -8.30
C LEU A 53 10.10 16.91 -7.56
N GLN A 54 8.97 16.25 -7.37
CA GLN A 54 7.78 16.80 -6.75
C GLN A 54 7.45 16.06 -5.44
N ASN A 55 6.69 16.73 -4.58
CA ASN A 55 6.14 16.10 -3.39
C ASN A 55 5.05 15.08 -3.79
N LEU A 56 5.26 13.80 -3.43
CA LEU A 56 4.34 12.69 -3.68
C LEU A 56 3.45 12.37 -2.46
N GLY A 57 3.74 12.97 -1.30
CA GLY A 57 3.01 12.73 -0.06
C GLY A 57 3.94 12.60 1.13
N ASN A 58 3.42 12.09 2.24
CA ASN A 58 4.17 11.89 3.47
C ASN A 58 4.11 10.43 3.91
N GLY A 59 5.25 9.81 4.18
CA GLY A 59 5.35 8.40 4.60
C GLY A 59 4.93 8.14 6.05
N VAL A 60 4.61 9.18 6.82
CA VAL A 60 4.28 9.06 8.25
C VAL A 60 2.78 9.21 8.46
N TYR A 61 2.19 8.30 9.23
CA TYR A 61 0.78 8.37 9.57
C TYR A 61 0.48 9.57 10.47
N LYS A 62 -0.54 10.35 10.13
CA LYS A 62 -1.03 11.46 10.93
C LYS A 62 -1.89 10.99 12.10
N TYR A 63 -2.63 9.92 11.91
CA TYR A 63 -3.55 9.37 12.89
C TYR A 63 -3.31 7.88 13.06
N THR A 64 -3.20 7.45 14.30
CA THR A 64 -3.09 6.04 14.67
C THR A 64 -3.96 5.78 15.88
N GLY A 65 -4.63 4.65 15.91
CA GLY A 65 -5.45 4.27 17.08
C GLY A 65 -5.91 2.83 17.00
N GLY A 66 -6.43 2.36 18.13
CA GLY A 66 -6.97 1.02 18.24
C GLY A 66 -8.18 0.98 19.16
N TRP A 67 -9.11 0.09 18.84
CA TRP A 67 -10.25 -0.20 19.67
C TRP A 67 -10.21 -1.65 20.11
N SER A 68 -9.99 -1.85 21.42
CA SER A 68 -10.00 -3.16 22.06
C SER A 68 -11.25 -3.31 22.93
N ASN A 69 -11.90 -4.45 22.83
CA ASN A 69 -13.04 -4.79 23.67
C ASN A 69 -13.01 -6.24 24.08
N THR A 70 -13.55 -6.53 25.27
CA THR A 70 -13.74 -7.89 25.78
C THR A 70 -15.13 -8.04 26.34
N LEU A 71 -15.91 -8.92 25.76
CA LEU A 71 -17.25 -9.29 26.16
C LEU A 71 -17.19 -10.63 26.91
N ARG A 72 -17.89 -10.71 28.02
CA ARG A 72 -18.01 -11.96 28.80
C ARG A 72 -19.47 -12.30 29.00
N PHE A 73 -19.79 -13.55 28.73
CA PHE A 73 -21.11 -14.10 28.96
C PHE A 73 -20.97 -15.50 29.56
N ARG A 74 -21.30 -15.63 30.83
CA ARG A 74 -21.08 -16.87 31.62
C ARG A 74 -19.62 -17.30 31.51
N ASP A 75 -19.38 -18.51 31.00
CA ASP A 75 -18.06 -19.14 30.86
C ASP A 75 -17.36 -18.75 29.55
N PHE A 76 -18.01 -18.01 28.66
CA PHE A 76 -17.48 -17.57 27.39
C PHE A 76 -16.91 -16.16 27.46
N SER A 77 -15.81 -15.94 26.76
CA SER A 77 -15.23 -14.62 26.53
C SER A 77 -14.95 -14.41 25.05
N LEU A 78 -15.30 -13.24 24.52
CA LEU A 78 -14.97 -12.79 23.18
C LEU A 78 -14.16 -11.51 23.31
N SER A 79 -12.96 -11.48 22.80
CA SER A 79 -12.17 -10.26 22.70
C SER A 79 -11.76 -9.98 21.26
N PHE A 80 -11.69 -8.69 20.91
CA PHE A 80 -11.21 -8.26 19.62
C PHE A 80 -10.40 -6.97 19.73
N LEU A 81 -9.49 -6.80 18.80
CA LEU A 81 -8.71 -5.58 18.58
C LEU A 81 -8.86 -5.15 17.13
N ILE A 82 -9.42 -3.96 16.94
CA ILE A 82 -9.43 -3.26 15.65
C ILE A 82 -8.38 -2.16 15.71
N ASP A 83 -7.54 -2.10 14.70
CA ASP A 83 -6.46 -1.11 14.55
C ASP A 83 -6.70 -0.27 13.31
N TYR A 84 -6.43 1.03 13.39
CA TYR A 84 -6.48 1.93 12.25
C TYR A 84 -5.29 2.86 12.21
N LYS A 85 -4.85 3.17 10.98
CA LYS A 85 -3.87 4.22 10.71
C LYS A 85 -4.33 5.01 9.50
N ALA A 86 -4.09 6.32 9.49
CA ALA A 86 -4.54 7.19 8.40
C ALA A 86 -3.60 8.35 8.14
N GLY A 87 -3.65 8.86 6.90
CA GLY A 87 -2.99 10.08 6.48
C GLY A 87 -1.53 9.91 6.05
N ALA A 88 -1.07 8.68 5.80
CA ALA A 88 0.22 8.43 5.17
C ALA A 88 0.07 8.07 3.69
N SER A 89 1.14 8.28 2.94
CA SER A 89 1.35 7.80 1.58
C SER A 89 2.40 6.68 1.57
N LEU A 90 2.29 5.75 0.64
CA LEU A 90 3.19 4.61 0.48
C LEU A 90 3.55 4.45 -1.00
N PHE A 91 4.83 4.59 -1.32
CA PHE A 91 5.35 4.20 -2.64
C PHE A 91 5.54 2.69 -2.68
N SER A 92 5.06 2.04 -3.75
CA SER A 92 5.20 0.61 -3.96
C SER A 92 6.22 0.27 -5.04
N GLY A 93 7.39 -0.17 -4.63
CA GLY A 93 8.39 -0.77 -5.52
C GLY A 93 7.93 -2.11 -6.08
N THR A 94 7.10 -2.86 -5.35
CA THR A 94 6.45 -4.08 -5.85
C THR A 94 5.59 -3.77 -7.08
N ASN A 95 4.68 -2.81 -7.00
CA ASN A 95 3.81 -2.47 -8.13
C ASN A 95 4.60 -1.83 -9.29
N TYR A 96 5.63 -1.03 -8.99
CA TYR A 96 6.56 -0.52 -10.00
C TYR A 96 7.20 -1.66 -10.80
N SER A 97 7.71 -2.68 -10.11
CA SER A 97 8.31 -3.87 -10.75
C SER A 97 7.27 -4.67 -11.54
N LEU A 98 6.07 -4.85 -10.99
CA LEU A 98 4.98 -5.55 -11.68
C LEU A 98 4.52 -4.82 -12.96
N TYR A 99 4.54 -3.48 -12.97
CA TYR A 99 4.29 -2.70 -14.19
C TYR A 99 5.39 -2.89 -15.23
N SER A 100 6.65 -2.86 -14.81
CA SER A 100 7.79 -3.12 -15.70
C SER A 100 7.69 -4.46 -16.44
N GLU A 101 7.28 -5.49 -15.70
CA GLU A 101 7.13 -6.85 -16.22
C GLU A 101 5.74 -7.16 -16.81
N GLY A 102 4.82 -6.19 -16.75
CA GLY A 102 3.46 -6.35 -17.26
C GLY A 102 2.59 -7.33 -16.46
N LEU A 103 2.92 -7.55 -15.19
CA LEU A 103 2.22 -8.47 -14.29
C LEU A 103 1.16 -7.78 -13.41
N HIS A 104 1.14 -6.46 -13.36
CA HIS A 104 0.12 -5.72 -12.62
C HIS A 104 -1.19 -5.66 -13.41
N LYS A 105 -2.33 -5.79 -12.72
CA LYS A 105 -3.67 -5.72 -13.34
C LYS A 105 -3.90 -4.45 -14.17
N GLY A 106 -3.33 -3.31 -13.74
CA GLY A 106 -3.42 -2.03 -14.46
C GLY A 106 -2.79 -2.09 -15.84
N THR A 107 -1.83 -2.99 -16.08
CA THR A 107 -1.19 -3.16 -17.39
C THR A 107 -2.03 -4.00 -18.37
N LEU A 108 -3.18 -4.53 -17.94
CA LEU A 108 -4.12 -5.23 -18.83
C LEU A 108 -4.86 -4.24 -19.76
N LEU A 109 -4.90 -2.97 -19.38
CA LEU A 109 -5.54 -1.93 -20.17
C LEU A 109 -4.88 -1.82 -21.55
N GLY A 110 -5.69 -1.93 -22.61
CA GLY A 110 -5.22 -1.95 -23.99
C GLY A 110 -4.73 -3.31 -24.51
N ARG A 111 -4.76 -4.37 -23.71
CA ARG A 111 -4.44 -5.74 -24.12
C ARG A 111 -5.69 -6.55 -24.39
N THR A 112 -5.58 -7.52 -25.30
CA THR A 112 -6.60 -8.54 -25.56
C THR A 112 -5.97 -9.93 -25.52
N VAL A 113 -6.81 -10.98 -25.46
CA VAL A 113 -6.32 -12.38 -25.49
C VAL A 113 -5.55 -12.66 -26.80
N ASP A 114 -6.05 -12.13 -27.93
CA ASP A 114 -5.46 -12.33 -29.25
C ASP A 114 -4.26 -11.41 -29.53
N ASN A 115 -4.10 -10.36 -28.74
CA ASN A 115 -2.99 -9.42 -28.83
C ASN A 115 -2.47 -9.05 -27.43
N PRO A 116 -1.67 -9.92 -26.79
CA PRO A 116 -1.18 -9.71 -25.43
C PRO A 116 -0.29 -8.47 -25.26
N GLY A 117 0.41 -8.03 -26.34
CA GLY A 117 1.19 -6.80 -26.35
C GLY A 117 0.32 -5.55 -26.43
N GLY A 118 -0.93 -5.69 -26.89
CA GLY A 118 -1.84 -4.60 -27.16
C GLY A 118 -1.41 -3.76 -28.37
N SER A 119 -2.36 -3.12 -29.01
CA SER A 119 -2.10 -2.15 -30.09
C SER A 119 -3.21 -1.12 -30.10
N GLY A 120 -2.90 0.09 -30.56
CA GLY A 120 -3.88 1.15 -30.67
C GLY A 120 -4.32 1.73 -29.32
N PHE A 121 -3.54 1.59 -28.26
CA PHE A 121 -3.82 2.23 -26.99
C PHE A 121 -3.52 3.72 -27.06
N ILE A 122 -4.48 4.55 -26.66
CA ILE A 122 -4.35 6.00 -26.64
C ILE A 122 -4.51 6.44 -25.19
N GLY A 123 -3.45 6.98 -24.59
CA GLY A 123 -3.50 7.56 -23.24
C GLY A 123 -4.29 8.88 -23.23
N ALA A 124 -5.17 9.05 -22.26
CA ALA A 124 -5.95 10.28 -22.12
C ALA A 124 -5.06 11.47 -21.72
N GLY A 125 -5.20 12.59 -22.40
CA GLY A 125 -4.44 13.80 -22.14
C GLY A 125 -4.16 14.60 -23.40
N VAL A 126 -3.03 15.33 -23.39
CA VAL A 126 -2.60 16.16 -24.52
C VAL A 126 -1.26 15.67 -25.07
N MET A 127 -1.01 15.94 -26.35
CA MET A 127 0.28 15.65 -26.98
C MET A 127 1.10 16.94 -27.17
N ILE A 128 2.40 16.78 -27.14
CA ILE A 128 3.37 17.84 -27.44
C ILE A 128 4.26 17.47 -28.62
N ASP A 129 4.79 18.50 -29.28
CA ASP A 129 5.87 18.38 -30.24
C ASP A 129 7.25 18.26 -29.55
N ASP A 130 8.32 18.19 -30.37
CA ASP A 130 9.70 18.11 -29.86
C ASP A 130 10.15 19.37 -29.12
N ASN A 131 9.50 20.50 -29.34
CA ASN A 131 9.78 21.77 -28.68
C ASN A 131 8.92 21.98 -27.40
N GLY A 132 8.09 20.98 -27.03
CA GLY A 132 7.21 21.05 -25.87
C GLY A 132 5.90 21.84 -26.08
N LYS A 133 5.58 22.21 -27.32
CA LYS A 133 4.32 22.92 -27.66
C LYS A 133 3.16 21.93 -27.67
N ILE A 134 2.08 22.28 -26.99
CA ILE A 134 0.83 21.50 -27.01
C ILE A 134 0.21 21.58 -28.41
N LEU A 135 -0.06 20.41 -29.00
CA LEU A 135 -0.67 20.23 -30.31
C LEU A 135 -2.17 19.97 -30.23
N GLY A 136 -2.69 19.58 -29.08
CA GLY A 136 -4.09 19.23 -28.88
C GLY A 136 -4.24 17.97 -28.02
N GLU A 137 -5.43 17.33 -28.10
CA GLU A 137 -5.67 16.05 -27.43
C GLU A 137 -4.74 14.96 -27.99
N ASN A 138 -4.28 14.06 -27.12
CA ASN A 138 -3.48 12.95 -27.52
C ASN A 138 -4.33 11.96 -28.36
N ASN A 139 -3.94 11.77 -29.61
CA ASN A 139 -4.54 10.83 -30.55
C ASN A 139 -3.54 9.81 -31.09
N VAL A 140 -2.33 9.78 -30.50
CA VAL A 140 -1.25 8.88 -30.93
C VAL A 140 -1.48 7.52 -30.29
N ALA A 141 -1.80 6.53 -31.13
CA ALA A 141 -1.94 5.16 -30.73
C ALA A 141 -0.60 4.48 -30.59
N VAL A 142 -0.35 3.84 -29.46
CA VAL A 142 0.86 3.09 -29.15
C VAL A 142 0.53 1.66 -28.73
N ASN A 143 1.54 0.82 -28.66
CA ASN A 143 1.41 -0.50 -28.05
C ASN A 143 1.18 -0.33 -26.55
N ALA A 144 0.23 -1.07 -25.96
CA ALA A 144 -0.08 -0.99 -24.53
C ALA A 144 1.14 -1.33 -23.67
N GLN A 145 1.98 -2.26 -24.09
CA GLN A 145 3.24 -2.57 -23.40
C GLN A 145 4.17 -1.34 -23.37
N ASP A 146 4.32 -0.66 -24.51
CA ASP A 146 5.18 0.52 -24.60
C ASP A 146 4.64 1.67 -23.74
N TYR A 147 3.33 1.85 -23.70
CA TYR A 147 2.68 2.83 -22.83
C TYR A 147 2.99 2.57 -21.36
N HIS A 148 2.71 1.36 -20.88
CA HIS A 148 2.90 1.02 -19.47
C HIS A 148 4.38 0.98 -19.07
N LYS A 149 5.26 0.49 -19.95
CA LYS A 149 6.71 0.59 -19.74
C LYS A 149 7.21 2.04 -19.80
N GLY A 150 6.58 2.89 -20.58
CA GLY A 150 6.88 4.32 -20.64
C GLY A 150 6.71 5.03 -19.30
N ILE A 151 5.68 4.66 -18.52
CA ILE A 151 5.48 5.15 -17.14
C ILE A 151 6.70 4.83 -16.27
N VAL A 152 7.16 3.59 -16.33
CA VAL A 152 8.32 3.10 -15.57
C VAL A 152 9.62 3.73 -16.06
N ASN A 153 9.85 3.77 -17.38
CA ASN A 153 11.08 4.29 -17.99
C ASN A 153 11.25 5.80 -17.76
N ASN A 154 10.14 6.53 -17.71
CA ASN A 154 10.13 7.96 -17.38
C ASN A 154 10.12 8.21 -15.87
N ASN A 155 10.27 7.15 -15.04
CA ASN A 155 10.30 7.22 -13.57
C ASN A 155 9.09 7.94 -12.98
N ILE A 156 7.90 7.81 -13.57
CA ILE A 156 6.67 8.46 -13.06
C ILE A 156 6.22 7.74 -11.78
N ALA A 157 6.81 8.16 -10.68
CA ALA A 157 6.59 7.54 -9.37
C ALA A 157 5.18 7.77 -8.82
N GLU A 158 4.51 8.83 -9.25
CA GLU A 158 3.14 9.18 -8.85
C GLU A 158 2.17 8.02 -9.04
N GLU A 159 2.33 7.23 -10.11
CA GLU A 159 1.49 6.04 -10.41
C GLU A 159 1.53 4.98 -9.31
N PHE A 160 2.63 4.90 -8.59
CA PHE A 160 2.92 3.86 -7.60
C PHE A 160 2.83 4.35 -6.16
N VAL A 161 2.29 5.57 -5.94
CA VAL A 161 2.09 6.12 -4.61
C VAL A 161 0.62 5.99 -4.21
N TYR A 162 0.37 5.25 -3.15
CA TYR A 162 -0.95 4.93 -2.64
C TYR A 162 -1.24 5.63 -1.32
N ASN A 163 -2.51 5.86 -1.03
CA ASN A 163 -2.95 6.17 0.33
C ASN A 163 -2.76 4.93 1.20
N ALA A 164 -1.90 5.03 2.22
CA ALA A 164 -1.58 3.94 3.12
C ALA A 164 -2.59 3.78 4.28
N SER A 165 -3.69 4.51 4.28
CA SER A 165 -4.71 4.41 5.34
C SER A 165 -5.39 3.05 5.32
N PHE A 166 -5.64 2.50 6.52
CA PHE A 166 -6.28 1.20 6.65
C PHE A 166 -7.04 1.05 7.98
N ILE A 167 -7.91 0.05 8.01
CA ILE A 167 -8.55 -0.50 9.21
C ILE A 167 -8.38 -2.02 9.18
N LYS A 168 -7.85 -2.62 10.25
CA LYS A 168 -7.60 -4.06 10.36
C LYS A 168 -8.18 -4.66 11.62
N LEU A 169 -8.75 -5.85 11.50
CA LEU A 169 -9.03 -6.74 12.64
C LEU A 169 -7.73 -7.45 13.02
N ARG A 170 -7.03 -6.90 14.02
CA ARG A 170 -5.72 -7.39 14.47
C ARG A 170 -5.79 -8.69 15.22
N GLU A 171 -6.74 -8.78 16.12
CA GLU A 171 -6.92 -9.95 16.95
C GLU A 171 -8.40 -10.22 17.18
N LEU A 172 -8.76 -11.49 17.16
CA LEU A 172 -10.04 -12.01 17.60
C LEU A 172 -9.75 -13.24 18.46
N SER A 173 -10.27 -13.27 19.67
CA SER A 173 -10.12 -14.40 20.58
C SER A 173 -11.48 -14.82 21.14
N LEU A 174 -11.77 -16.12 21.03
CA LEU A 174 -12.93 -16.75 21.64
C LEU A 174 -12.44 -17.72 22.71
N GLY A 175 -12.75 -17.43 23.96
CA GLY A 175 -12.34 -18.21 25.12
C GLY A 175 -13.51 -18.90 25.82
N TYR A 176 -13.21 -20.05 26.41
CA TYR A 176 -14.12 -20.77 27.30
C TYR A 176 -13.38 -21.13 28.59
N THR A 177 -13.94 -20.77 29.73
CA THR A 177 -13.42 -21.13 31.05
C THR A 177 -14.29 -22.22 31.65
N PHE A 178 -13.70 -23.36 31.97
CA PHE A 178 -14.45 -24.48 32.53
C PHE A 178 -14.96 -24.16 33.93
N PRO A 179 -16.27 -24.32 34.21
CA PRO A 179 -16.84 -24.02 35.51
C PRO A 179 -16.34 -25.00 36.59
N GLN A 180 -16.34 -24.55 37.82
CA GLN A 180 -15.85 -25.33 38.98
C GLN A 180 -16.58 -26.68 39.15
N SER A 181 -17.85 -26.78 38.75
CA SER A 181 -18.61 -28.02 38.74
C SER A 181 -18.00 -29.14 37.88
N VAL A 182 -17.30 -28.76 36.78
CA VAL A 182 -16.55 -29.70 35.94
C VAL A 182 -15.19 -30.00 36.55
N LEU A 183 -14.50 -28.96 37.06
CA LEU A 183 -13.14 -29.08 37.62
C LEU A 183 -13.09 -29.91 38.91
N ASN A 184 -14.14 -29.87 39.72
CA ASN A 184 -14.22 -30.68 40.96
C ASN A 184 -14.12 -32.20 40.73
N LYS A 185 -14.36 -32.67 39.48
CA LYS A 185 -14.14 -34.05 39.08
C LYS A 185 -12.66 -34.37 38.79
N MET A 186 -11.84 -33.30 38.64
CA MET A 186 -10.38 -33.40 38.35
C MET A 186 -9.63 -33.04 39.62
N LYS A 187 -9.18 -34.00 40.42
CA LYS A 187 -8.59 -33.80 41.76
C LYS A 187 -7.39 -32.84 41.79
N VAL A 188 -6.70 -32.63 40.66
CA VAL A 188 -5.44 -31.89 40.54
C VAL A 188 -5.63 -30.53 39.87
N VAL A 189 -6.59 -30.41 38.94
CA VAL A 189 -6.80 -29.20 38.14
C VAL A 189 -7.77 -28.26 38.87
N LYS A 190 -7.28 -27.09 39.26
CA LYS A 190 -8.08 -26.05 39.95
C LYS A 190 -8.62 -24.99 39.00
N GLY A 191 -8.09 -24.93 37.79
CA GLY A 191 -8.58 -24.02 36.75
C GLY A 191 -8.20 -24.54 35.37
N LEU A 192 -9.14 -24.40 34.42
CA LEU A 192 -8.90 -24.75 33.01
C LEU A 192 -9.62 -23.72 32.13
N SER A 193 -8.90 -23.13 31.19
CA SER A 193 -9.49 -22.34 30.13
C SER A 193 -8.84 -22.64 28.79
N VAL A 194 -9.64 -22.58 27.74
CA VAL A 194 -9.19 -22.78 26.34
C VAL A 194 -9.64 -21.57 25.55
N SER A 195 -8.78 -21.07 24.67
CA SER A 195 -9.14 -20.01 23.75
C SER A 195 -8.61 -20.27 22.35
N LEU A 196 -9.42 -19.93 21.36
CA LEU A 196 -9.03 -19.85 19.95
C LEU A 196 -8.66 -18.40 19.66
N VAL A 197 -7.47 -18.18 19.09
CA VAL A 197 -6.96 -16.85 18.80
C VAL A 197 -6.62 -16.76 17.32
N GLY A 198 -7.17 -15.74 16.66
CA GLY A 198 -6.82 -15.39 15.29
C GLY A 198 -6.19 -14.01 15.24
N ARG A 199 -5.09 -13.86 14.48
CA ARG A 199 -4.40 -12.57 14.29
C ARG A 199 -4.32 -12.20 12.83
N ASN A 200 -4.41 -10.89 12.54
CA ASN A 200 -4.42 -10.31 11.20
C ASN A 200 -5.47 -10.96 10.29
N LEU A 201 -6.65 -11.26 10.85
CA LEU A 201 -7.69 -12.05 10.17
C LEU A 201 -8.29 -11.32 8.99
N TRP A 202 -8.46 -10.01 9.10
CA TRP A 202 -9.17 -9.23 8.10
C TRP A 202 -8.65 -7.80 8.01
N THR A 203 -8.36 -7.37 6.77
CA THR A 203 -8.20 -5.96 6.43
C THR A 203 -9.57 -5.43 5.99
N ILE A 204 -10.22 -4.69 6.89
CA ILE A 204 -11.59 -4.18 6.71
C ILE A 204 -11.60 -3.10 5.63
N LEU A 205 -10.61 -2.20 5.68
CA LEU A 205 -10.42 -1.12 4.71
C LEU A 205 -8.95 -0.99 4.36
N LYS A 206 -8.64 -0.83 3.08
CA LYS A 206 -7.34 -0.39 2.56
C LYS A 206 -7.50 0.29 1.21
N HIS A 207 -6.52 1.11 0.85
CA HIS A 207 -6.46 1.83 -0.42
C HIS A 207 -5.25 1.43 -1.27
N THR A 208 -4.49 0.42 -0.84
CA THR A 208 -3.34 -0.11 -1.57
C THR A 208 -3.74 -1.29 -2.43
N ASP A 209 -3.23 -1.36 -3.66
CA ASP A 209 -3.35 -2.52 -4.53
C ASP A 209 -2.19 -3.49 -4.31
N ASN A 210 -2.46 -4.80 -4.32
CA ASN A 210 -1.51 -5.93 -4.23
C ASN A 210 -0.65 -6.01 -2.97
N ILE A 211 -0.42 -4.90 -2.28
CA ILE A 211 0.47 -4.82 -1.12
C ILE A 211 -0.31 -4.57 0.17
N ASP A 212 0.33 -4.89 1.29
CA ASP A 212 -0.16 -4.49 2.61
C ASP A 212 0.23 -3.02 2.87
N PRO A 213 -0.69 -2.15 3.32
CA PRO A 213 -0.38 -0.74 3.60
C PRO A 213 0.69 -0.54 4.69
N GLU A 214 1.01 -1.57 5.47
CA GLU A 214 2.07 -1.54 6.48
C GLU A 214 3.39 -2.15 6.01
N SER A 215 3.49 -2.57 4.75
CA SER A 215 4.71 -3.17 4.17
C SER A 215 5.82 -2.14 3.91
N ALA A 216 6.02 -1.18 4.81
CA ALA A 216 7.13 -0.24 4.68
C ALA A 216 8.48 -0.98 4.85
N TYR A 217 9.51 -0.51 4.11
CA TYR A 217 10.85 -1.08 4.13
C TYR A 217 11.47 -1.11 5.54
N ASN A 218 11.25 -0.07 6.32
CA ASN A 218 11.64 0.01 7.73
C ASN A 218 10.81 1.06 8.48
N ASN A 219 11.04 1.15 9.81
CA ASN A 219 10.39 2.11 10.70
C ASN A 219 11.25 3.36 10.96
N THR A 220 12.31 3.56 10.19
CA THR A 220 13.22 4.70 10.31
C THR A 220 13.07 5.64 9.12
N ASN A 221 14.17 6.05 8.50
CA ASN A 221 14.19 7.00 7.38
C ASN A 221 13.62 6.43 6.05
N GLY A 222 13.21 5.16 6.01
CA GLY A 222 12.57 4.53 4.86
C GLY A 222 11.05 4.34 5.02
N GLN A 223 10.42 5.00 5.97
CA GLN A 223 8.96 5.00 6.09
C GLN A 223 8.31 5.54 4.81
N GLY A 224 7.25 4.87 4.38
CA GLY A 224 6.57 5.22 3.15
C GLY A 224 7.18 4.61 1.87
N LEU A 225 8.24 3.80 1.99
CA LEU A 225 8.77 2.99 0.88
C LEU A 225 8.45 1.51 1.12
N GLU A 226 7.73 0.89 0.20
CA GLU A 226 7.56 -0.56 0.12
C GLU A 226 8.42 -1.08 -1.03
N LEU A 227 9.31 -2.02 -0.73
CA LEU A 227 10.30 -2.55 -1.68
C LEU A 227 10.27 -4.07 -1.64
N ASN A 228 9.31 -4.68 -2.35
CA ASN A 228 9.15 -6.13 -2.48
C ASN A 228 9.02 -6.85 -1.11
N GLY A 229 8.24 -6.25 -0.20
CA GLY A 229 7.99 -6.81 1.12
C GLY A 229 7.17 -8.11 1.08
N TYR A 230 7.38 -8.99 2.05
CA TYR A 230 6.54 -10.18 2.19
C TYR A 230 5.09 -9.77 2.53
N PRO A 231 4.08 -10.47 1.97
CA PRO A 231 2.70 -10.22 2.33
C PRO A 231 2.45 -10.55 3.81
N ALA A 232 1.54 -9.79 4.43
CA ALA A 232 1.12 -10.04 5.80
C ALA A 232 0.48 -11.43 5.94
N THR A 233 0.82 -12.14 7.02
CA THR A 233 0.31 -13.47 7.32
C THR A 233 -0.89 -13.42 8.26
N ARG A 234 -1.83 -14.33 8.07
CA ARG A 234 -2.89 -14.65 9.02
C ARG A 234 -2.42 -15.77 9.92
N ASN A 235 -2.58 -15.59 11.23
CA ASN A 235 -2.20 -16.59 12.21
C ASN A 235 -3.43 -17.04 12.98
N VAL A 236 -3.60 -18.36 13.11
CA VAL A 236 -4.63 -18.97 13.94
C VAL A 236 -3.96 -19.93 14.90
N GLY A 237 -4.29 -19.83 16.16
CA GLY A 237 -3.73 -20.67 17.21
C GLY A 237 -4.74 -20.91 18.31
N PHE A 238 -4.40 -21.77 19.23
CA PHE A 238 -5.16 -21.99 20.45
C PHE A 238 -4.27 -21.83 21.68
N ASN A 239 -4.87 -21.44 22.78
CA ASN A 239 -4.20 -21.32 24.06
C ASN A 239 -4.95 -22.15 25.10
N VAL A 240 -4.22 -22.93 25.87
CA VAL A 240 -4.77 -23.72 26.99
C VAL A 240 -4.05 -23.27 28.24
N ASN A 241 -4.82 -22.82 29.23
CA ASN A 241 -4.31 -22.41 30.53
C ASN A 241 -4.83 -23.38 31.59
N VAL A 242 -3.90 -24.05 32.30
CA VAL A 242 -4.22 -25.00 33.35
C VAL A 242 -3.61 -24.50 34.67
N LYS A 243 -4.43 -24.47 35.72
CA LYS A 243 -4.00 -24.16 37.08
C LYS A 243 -4.09 -25.42 37.94
N PHE A 244 -3.06 -25.72 38.69
CA PHE A 244 -2.96 -26.84 39.61
C PHE A 244 -3.12 -26.39 41.06
#